data_55daedbcd87384226f85f90d6554aa69
#
_entry.id   55daedbcd87384226f85f90d6554aa69
#
_cell.length_a   1.000
_cell.length_b   1.000
_cell.length_c   1.000
_cell.angle_alpha   90.00
_cell.angle_beta   90.00
_cell.angle_gamma   90.00
#
_symmetry.space_group_name_H-M   'P 1'
#
loop_
_entity.id
_entity.type
_entity.pdbx_description
1 polymer ?
#
loop_
_entity_poly.entity_id
_entity_poly.type
_entity_poly.pdbx_seq_one_letter_code
_entity_poly.pdbx_strand_id
1 'polypeptide(L)'
;MGKEHILGKNLKGKECGKGIRQRKDGLYSARFVDKLGNRHEKYFATIPEARNWIDDSKYADKHEGIFVPTETTVDEWFEYWIENIVGDLAPNTLRNYRERYANNIQPVIGKMAIANVKPMHCKKVLLQMDEAYAGSTIRQTYITMGTLLKAALMNDLIIKHPMNGVRYTKPVRAKNDIKFLTREEQKIFLNQAKRSHNYKQYALILETGLRTGELIGLTWDVIDFEKRTLTVNKTLEYRHKQGYWRAGPPKTPESYRTIPLTNRAYEILKALWDNRKHRKTSPLLSETLEYIDRRTGTTSTLVMSNLVFINWRTGEPAKNSSYDTHLYKLCDEAGIKRFSMHALRHTYATRAIEAGMQPKVLQKLLRHSSIKTTMDRYVHVTTDSMDQAIKQFENNRV
;
A
#
# COMPACT_ATOMS: atom_id res chain seq x y z
N MET A 1 18.67 1.34 -59.91
CA MET A 1 17.53 2.16 -60.34
C MET A 1 17.04 2.93 -59.11
N GLY A 2 17.39 4.24 -59.04
CA GLY A 2 16.99 5.11 -57.92
C GLY A 2 15.49 5.38 -57.99
N LYS A 3 14.77 5.13 -56.88
CA LYS A 3 13.37 5.57 -56.74
C LYS A 3 13.35 7.09 -56.73
N GLU A 4 12.80 7.72 -57.77
CA GLU A 4 12.48 9.14 -57.78
C GLU A 4 11.63 9.47 -56.57
N HIS A 5 12.13 10.37 -55.73
CA HIS A 5 11.44 10.85 -54.55
C HIS A 5 10.39 11.88 -55.00
N ILE A 6 9.14 11.45 -55.18
CA ILE A 6 8.03 12.33 -55.50
C ILE A 6 7.83 13.34 -54.35
N LEU A 7 8.14 14.61 -54.57
CA LEU A 7 7.84 15.71 -53.68
C LEU A 7 6.32 15.98 -53.69
N GLY A 8 5.72 16.06 -52.47
CA GLY A 8 4.30 16.37 -52.38
C GLY A 8 4.02 17.82 -52.78
N LYS A 9 2.86 18.05 -53.42
CA LYS A 9 2.44 19.39 -53.89
C LYS A 9 1.21 19.90 -53.15
N ASN A 10 1.07 21.22 -53.07
CA ASN A 10 -0.16 21.87 -52.59
C ASN A 10 -1.22 21.93 -53.73
N LEU A 11 -2.43 22.39 -53.42
CA LEU A 11 -3.53 22.52 -54.36
C LEU A 11 -3.25 23.51 -55.52
N LYS A 12 -2.23 24.35 -55.40
CA LYS A 12 -1.76 25.29 -56.41
C LYS A 12 -0.54 24.72 -57.19
N GLY A 13 -0.19 23.46 -57.00
CA GLY A 13 0.93 22.79 -57.71
C GLY A 13 2.33 23.12 -57.15
N LYS A 14 2.48 23.94 -56.11
CA LYS A 14 3.76 24.28 -55.49
C LYS A 14 4.23 23.16 -54.57
N GLU A 15 5.51 22.90 -54.55
CA GLU A 15 6.12 21.88 -53.72
C GLU A 15 6.01 22.18 -52.21
N CYS A 16 5.61 21.17 -51.42
CA CYS A 16 5.47 21.26 -49.96
C CYS A 16 6.64 20.65 -49.19
N GLY A 17 7.45 19.84 -49.85
CA GLY A 17 8.54 19.05 -49.29
C GLY A 17 8.26 17.54 -49.24
N LYS A 18 9.29 16.76 -48.91
CA LYS A 18 9.22 15.32 -48.86
C LYS A 18 8.26 14.81 -47.78
N GLY A 19 7.27 14.01 -48.17
CA GLY A 19 6.29 13.45 -47.24
C GLY A 19 5.13 14.39 -46.85
N ILE A 20 5.04 15.58 -47.45
CA ILE A 20 3.99 16.56 -47.14
C ILE A 20 3.17 16.85 -48.42
N ARG A 21 1.84 16.77 -48.34
CA ARG A 21 0.92 17.14 -49.39
C ARG A 21 -0.28 17.91 -48.83
N GLN A 22 -0.84 18.82 -49.62
CA GLN A 22 -2.08 19.49 -49.24
C GLN A 22 -3.30 18.63 -49.63
N ARG A 23 -4.25 18.53 -48.74
CA ARG A 23 -5.54 17.86 -48.93
C ARG A 23 -6.58 18.83 -49.50
N LYS A 24 -7.69 18.29 -49.99
CA LYS A 24 -8.83 19.09 -50.50
C LYS A 24 -9.49 19.95 -49.43
N ASP A 25 -9.40 19.56 -48.18
CA ASP A 25 -9.90 20.33 -46.99
C ASP A 25 -8.97 21.47 -46.56
N GLY A 26 -7.88 21.70 -47.28
CA GLY A 26 -6.92 22.77 -47.00
C GLY A 26 -5.80 22.38 -46.06
N LEU A 27 -5.92 21.29 -45.26
CA LEU A 27 -4.90 20.83 -44.33
C LEU A 27 -3.72 20.15 -45.07
N TYR A 28 -2.56 20.15 -44.43
CA TYR A 28 -1.36 19.47 -44.91
C TYR A 28 -1.20 18.13 -44.22
N SER A 29 -1.21 17.05 -45.01
CA SER A 29 -0.88 15.70 -44.55
C SER A 29 0.64 15.54 -44.54
N ALA A 30 1.21 15.24 -43.40
CA ALA A 30 2.62 14.88 -43.24
C ALA A 30 2.75 13.37 -43.02
N ARG A 31 3.67 12.72 -43.72
CA ARG A 31 3.91 11.27 -43.62
C ARG A 31 5.38 10.97 -43.38
N PHE A 32 5.60 10.00 -42.51
CA PHE A 32 6.94 9.46 -42.29
C PHE A 32 6.85 7.94 -42.10
N VAL A 33 7.93 7.24 -42.41
CA VAL A 33 8.05 5.78 -42.23
C VAL A 33 9.16 5.56 -41.20
N ASP A 34 8.86 4.87 -40.10
CA ASP A 34 9.81 4.54 -39.05
C ASP A 34 10.79 3.42 -39.54
N LYS A 35 11.80 3.15 -38.68
CA LYS A 35 12.83 2.12 -38.99
C LYS A 35 12.28 0.69 -39.01
N LEU A 36 11.07 0.46 -38.47
CA LEU A 36 10.37 -0.83 -38.52
C LEU A 36 9.50 -0.97 -39.81
N GLY A 37 9.38 0.09 -40.61
CA GLY A 37 8.57 0.09 -41.85
C GLY A 37 7.12 0.53 -41.61
N ASN A 38 6.74 0.94 -40.41
CA ASN A 38 5.40 1.45 -40.15
C ASN A 38 5.22 2.87 -40.69
N ARG A 39 4.03 3.14 -41.25
CA ARG A 39 3.68 4.44 -41.80
C ARG A 39 2.90 5.25 -40.81
N HIS A 40 3.41 6.47 -40.51
CA HIS A 40 2.76 7.45 -39.66
C HIS A 40 2.28 8.64 -40.48
N GLU A 41 1.05 9.10 -40.24
CA GLU A 41 0.45 10.25 -40.93
C GLU A 41 -0.22 11.16 -39.92
N LYS A 42 0.02 12.48 -40.05
CA LYS A 42 -0.62 13.51 -39.22
C LYS A 42 -1.00 14.74 -40.05
N TYR A 43 -2.01 15.50 -39.61
CA TYR A 43 -2.55 16.63 -40.36
C TYR A 43 -2.23 17.93 -39.63
N PHE A 44 -1.90 18.98 -40.41
CA PHE A 44 -1.46 20.29 -39.88
C PHE A 44 -2.09 21.42 -40.68
N ALA A 45 -2.25 22.59 -40.01
CA ALA A 45 -2.77 23.79 -40.67
C ALA A 45 -1.72 24.43 -41.60
N THR A 46 -0.42 24.26 -41.31
CA THR A 46 0.67 24.91 -42.04
C THR A 46 1.79 23.94 -42.43
N ILE A 47 2.52 24.28 -43.51
CA ILE A 47 3.69 23.50 -43.98
C ILE A 47 4.83 23.49 -42.93
N PRO A 48 5.16 24.60 -42.23
CA PRO A 48 6.19 24.58 -41.20
C PRO A 48 5.90 23.59 -40.06
N GLU A 49 4.66 23.53 -39.58
CA GLU A 49 4.27 22.56 -38.56
C GLU A 49 4.40 21.11 -39.04
N ALA A 50 3.95 20.84 -40.27
CA ALA A 50 4.07 19.53 -40.91
C ALA A 50 5.54 19.09 -41.07
N ARG A 51 6.41 20.04 -41.43
CA ARG A 51 7.85 19.80 -41.58
C ARG A 51 8.54 19.53 -40.27
N ASN A 52 8.29 20.39 -39.25
CA ASN A 52 8.83 20.22 -37.92
C ASN A 52 8.45 18.87 -37.34
N TRP A 53 7.18 18.45 -37.48
CA TRP A 53 6.75 17.14 -37.02
C TRP A 53 7.48 15.99 -37.72
N ILE A 54 7.72 16.05 -39.06
CA ILE A 54 8.49 15.01 -39.76
C ILE A 54 9.94 14.96 -39.27
N ASP A 55 10.55 16.11 -39.07
CA ASP A 55 11.96 16.20 -38.65
C ASP A 55 12.14 15.73 -37.22
N ASP A 56 11.26 16.13 -36.32
CA ASP A 56 11.23 15.64 -34.93
C ASP A 56 10.99 14.13 -34.87
N SER A 57 10.07 13.62 -35.68
CA SER A 57 9.76 12.19 -35.78
C SER A 57 10.94 11.38 -36.31
N LYS A 58 11.63 11.85 -37.30
CA LYS A 58 12.84 11.20 -37.85
C LYS A 58 14.00 11.27 -36.86
N TYR A 59 14.14 12.37 -36.15
CA TYR A 59 15.15 12.52 -35.10
C TYR A 59 14.92 11.53 -33.96
N ALA A 60 13.69 11.43 -33.48
CA ALA A 60 13.30 10.48 -32.45
C ALA A 60 13.49 9.04 -32.88
N ASP A 61 13.07 8.67 -34.12
CA ASP A 61 13.25 7.32 -34.67
C ASP A 61 14.74 6.94 -34.78
N LYS A 62 15.59 7.91 -35.14
CA LYS A 62 17.03 7.68 -35.32
C LYS A 62 17.79 7.57 -34.01
N HIS A 63 17.43 8.39 -33.00
CA HIS A 63 18.22 8.60 -31.78
C HIS A 63 17.61 8.04 -30.50
N GLU A 64 16.28 7.92 -30.44
CA GLU A 64 15.54 7.60 -29.19
C GLU A 64 14.78 6.26 -29.24
N GLY A 65 14.89 5.49 -30.32
CA GLY A 65 14.19 4.22 -30.46
C GLY A 65 12.94 4.31 -31.34
N ILE A 66 11.92 3.48 -31.10
CA ILE A 66 10.71 3.41 -31.93
C ILE A 66 9.84 4.65 -31.63
N PHE A 67 9.52 5.43 -32.65
CA PHE A 67 8.54 6.50 -32.54
C PHE A 67 7.13 5.92 -32.43
N VAL A 68 6.49 6.09 -31.27
CA VAL A 68 5.08 5.75 -31.08
C VAL A 68 4.32 7.06 -30.84
N PRO A 69 3.64 7.61 -31.86
CA PRO A 69 2.71 8.72 -31.64
C PRO A 69 1.50 8.15 -30.92
N THR A 70 1.48 8.24 -29.60
CA THR A 70 0.31 7.80 -28.84
C THR A 70 -0.48 9.04 -28.43
N GLU A 71 -1.76 9.05 -28.78
CA GLU A 71 -2.76 9.98 -28.25
C GLU A 71 -3.33 9.48 -26.94
N THR A 72 -2.94 8.28 -26.50
CA THR A 72 -3.36 7.65 -25.25
C THR A 72 -3.15 8.61 -24.08
N THR A 73 -4.22 8.93 -23.40
CA THR A 73 -4.20 9.78 -22.21
C THR A 73 -3.66 9.02 -21.01
N VAL A 74 -3.24 9.76 -19.98
CA VAL A 74 -2.83 9.14 -18.71
C VAL A 74 -4.01 8.41 -18.06
N ASP A 75 -5.26 8.87 -18.24
CA ASP A 75 -6.47 8.20 -17.76
C ASP A 75 -6.65 6.82 -18.42
N GLU A 76 -6.60 6.75 -19.74
CA GLU A 76 -6.72 5.49 -20.49
C GLU A 76 -5.61 4.52 -20.15
N TRP A 77 -4.37 5.00 -20.06
CA TRP A 77 -3.23 4.18 -19.64
C TRP A 77 -3.38 3.67 -18.21
N PHE A 78 -3.88 4.50 -17.27
CA PHE A 78 -4.09 4.08 -15.89
C PHE A 78 -5.09 2.94 -15.78
N GLU A 79 -6.23 3.01 -16.47
CA GLU A 79 -7.23 1.94 -16.45
C GLU A 79 -6.68 0.66 -17.08
N TYR A 80 -6.00 0.76 -18.21
CA TYR A 80 -5.33 -0.40 -18.84
C TYR A 80 -4.30 -1.03 -17.91
N TRP A 81 -3.48 -0.20 -17.26
CA TRP A 81 -2.43 -0.64 -16.34
C TRP A 81 -3.00 -1.35 -15.11
N ILE A 82 -4.10 -0.82 -14.53
CA ILE A 82 -4.77 -1.44 -13.38
C ILE A 82 -5.37 -2.79 -13.74
N GLU A 83 -5.95 -2.94 -14.93
CA GLU A 83 -6.68 -4.14 -15.32
C GLU A 83 -5.76 -5.23 -15.87
N ASN A 84 -4.75 -4.85 -16.66
CA ASN A 84 -3.98 -5.81 -17.43
C ASN A 84 -2.55 -6.03 -16.93
N ILE A 85 -1.98 -5.09 -16.17
CA ILE A 85 -0.58 -5.17 -15.74
C ILE A 85 -0.44 -5.44 -14.26
N VAL A 86 -1.27 -4.83 -13.41
CA VAL A 86 -1.17 -4.96 -11.94
C VAL A 86 -2.39 -5.60 -11.30
N GLY A 87 -3.31 -6.16 -12.10
CA GLY A 87 -4.58 -6.76 -11.63
C GLY A 87 -4.43 -7.83 -10.56
N ASP A 88 -3.32 -8.57 -10.55
CA ASP A 88 -3.02 -9.65 -9.59
C ASP A 88 -2.56 -9.15 -8.20
N LEU A 89 -2.40 -7.84 -8.04
CA LEU A 89 -2.01 -7.28 -6.75
C LEU A 89 -3.13 -7.42 -5.71
N ALA A 90 -2.71 -7.44 -4.44
CA ALA A 90 -3.66 -7.50 -3.33
C ALA A 90 -4.72 -6.37 -3.46
N PRO A 91 -6.03 -6.69 -3.26
CA PRO A 91 -7.13 -5.74 -3.44
C PRO A 91 -6.98 -4.40 -2.72
N ASN A 92 -6.31 -4.38 -1.55
CA ASN A 92 -5.98 -3.14 -0.85
C ASN A 92 -4.96 -2.29 -1.60
N THR A 93 -4.01 -2.92 -2.29
CA THR A 93 -3.01 -2.19 -3.10
C THR A 93 -3.67 -1.56 -4.32
N LEU A 94 -4.52 -2.31 -5.03
CA LEU A 94 -5.29 -1.81 -6.18
C LEU A 94 -6.19 -0.64 -5.77
N ARG A 95 -6.94 -0.79 -4.66
CA ARG A 95 -7.76 0.31 -4.13
C ARG A 95 -6.92 1.55 -3.84
N ASN A 96 -5.78 1.39 -3.19
CA ASN A 96 -4.89 2.51 -2.88
C ASN A 96 -4.33 3.19 -4.13
N TYR A 97 -4.06 2.42 -5.20
CA TYR A 97 -3.66 3.00 -6.49
C TYR A 97 -4.79 3.81 -7.10
N ARG A 98 -6.02 3.26 -7.15
CA ARG A 98 -7.20 3.96 -7.68
C ARG A 98 -7.51 5.24 -6.89
N GLU A 99 -7.50 5.17 -5.55
CA GLU A 99 -7.77 6.34 -4.71
C GLU A 99 -6.70 7.44 -4.86
N ARG A 100 -5.42 7.09 -4.91
CA ARG A 100 -4.35 8.07 -5.12
C ARG A 100 -4.37 8.67 -6.50
N TYR A 101 -4.65 7.86 -7.50
CA TYR A 101 -4.78 8.32 -8.88
C TYR A 101 -5.94 9.32 -8.99
N ALA A 102 -7.15 8.92 -8.65
CA ALA A 102 -8.35 9.73 -8.76
C ALA A 102 -8.26 11.04 -7.96
N ASN A 103 -7.73 10.98 -6.73
CA ASN A 103 -7.70 12.16 -5.86
C ASN A 103 -6.55 13.13 -6.17
N ASN A 104 -5.40 12.63 -6.64
CA ASN A 104 -4.17 13.44 -6.66
C ASN A 104 -3.52 13.56 -8.05
N ILE A 105 -3.57 12.52 -8.88
CA ILE A 105 -2.86 12.46 -10.17
C ILE A 105 -3.77 12.87 -11.32
N GLN A 106 -4.95 12.28 -11.39
CA GLN A 106 -5.95 12.49 -12.43
C GLN A 106 -6.33 13.98 -12.62
N PRO A 107 -6.59 14.77 -11.56
CA PRO A 107 -6.99 16.17 -11.74
C PRO A 107 -5.94 17.04 -12.44
N VAL A 108 -4.67 16.61 -12.43
CA VAL A 108 -3.56 17.41 -12.97
C VAL A 108 -3.09 16.95 -14.33
N ILE A 109 -2.96 15.63 -14.53
CA ILE A 109 -2.38 15.06 -15.74
C ILE A 109 -3.27 14.02 -16.44
N GLY A 110 -4.41 13.64 -15.86
CA GLY A 110 -5.23 12.54 -16.37
C GLY A 110 -5.61 12.68 -17.84
N LYS A 111 -6.03 13.86 -18.27
CA LYS A 111 -6.45 14.15 -19.66
C LYS A 111 -5.29 14.46 -20.62
N MET A 112 -4.06 14.48 -20.13
CA MET A 112 -2.90 14.72 -20.99
C MET A 112 -2.53 13.43 -21.77
N ALA A 113 -2.13 13.59 -23.02
CA ALA A 113 -1.45 12.49 -23.72
C ALA A 113 -0.20 12.08 -22.92
N ILE A 114 -0.02 10.79 -22.68
CA ILE A 114 1.04 10.30 -21.80
C ILE A 114 2.44 10.64 -22.32
N ALA A 115 2.60 10.67 -23.65
CA ALA A 115 3.84 11.08 -24.32
C ALA A 115 4.23 12.53 -24.02
N ASN A 116 3.27 13.40 -23.66
CA ASN A 116 3.48 14.80 -23.37
C ASN A 116 3.72 15.09 -21.88
N VAL A 117 3.68 14.07 -21.01
CA VAL A 117 3.94 14.23 -19.58
C VAL A 117 5.42 14.54 -19.36
N LYS A 118 5.71 15.70 -18.77
CA LYS A 118 7.07 16.19 -18.46
C LYS A 118 7.31 16.21 -16.96
N PRO A 119 8.58 16.26 -16.49
CA PRO A 119 8.91 16.36 -15.07
C PRO A 119 8.18 17.49 -14.33
N MET A 120 7.96 18.64 -14.99
CA MET A 120 7.24 19.76 -14.40
C MET A 120 5.78 19.42 -14.06
N HIS A 121 5.12 18.59 -14.86
CA HIS A 121 3.74 18.16 -14.61
C HIS A 121 3.68 17.23 -13.39
N CYS A 122 4.63 16.28 -13.29
CA CYS A 122 4.76 15.42 -12.12
C CYS A 122 5.07 16.23 -10.84
N LYS A 123 5.92 17.24 -10.93
CA LYS A 123 6.20 18.15 -9.81
C LYS A 123 4.96 18.93 -9.39
N LYS A 124 4.14 19.40 -10.35
CA LYS A 124 2.88 20.09 -10.07
C LYS A 124 1.91 19.24 -9.27
N VAL A 125 1.77 17.94 -9.60
CA VAL A 125 0.95 17.01 -8.81
C VAL A 125 1.39 17.00 -7.33
N LEU A 126 2.69 16.93 -7.08
CA LEU A 126 3.22 16.86 -5.70
C LEU A 126 3.05 18.19 -4.96
N LEU A 127 3.26 19.33 -5.64
CA LEU A 127 3.12 20.65 -5.04
C LEU A 127 1.68 20.96 -4.62
N GLN A 128 0.68 20.55 -5.41
CA GLN A 128 -0.73 20.71 -5.05
C GLN A 128 -1.14 19.92 -3.80
N MET A 129 -0.35 18.92 -3.42
CA MET A 129 -0.59 18.12 -2.22
C MET A 129 0.08 18.68 -0.96
N ASP A 130 1.05 19.59 -1.11
CA ASP A 130 2.00 19.93 -0.02
C ASP A 130 1.31 20.60 1.18
N GLU A 131 0.26 21.38 0.94
CA GLU A 131 -0.50 22.06 2.00
C GLU A 131 -1.55 21.16 2.66
N ALA A 132 -2.16 20.24 1.91
CA ALA A 132 -3.31 19.47 2.34
C ALA A 132 -2.97 18.10 2.94
N TYR A 133 -1.83 17.50 2.56
CA TYR A 133 -1.52 16.12 2.88
C TYR A 133 -0.27 15.94 3.73
N ALA A 134 -0.26 14.86 4.54
CA ALA A 134 0.94 14.45 5.26
C ALA A 134 2.02 13.96 4.29
N GLY A 135 3.30 14.21 4.61
CA GLY A 135 4.43 13.84 3.78
C GLY A 135 4.50 12.36 3.40
N SER A 136 3.93 11.45 4.22
CA SER A 136 3.79 10.03 3.89
C SER A 136 2.80 9.80 2.75
N THR A 137 1.69 10.54 2.68
CA THR A 137 0.69 10.46 1.61
C THR A 137 1.28 10.96 0.29
N ILE A 138 1.98 12.10 0.32
CA ILE A 138 2.66 12.66 -0.86
C ILE A 138 3.69 11.66 -1.39
N ARG A 139 4.49 11.04 -0.50
CA ARG A 139 5.45 10.00 -0.88
C ARG A 139 4.77 8.81 -1.55
N GLN A 140 3.62 8.37 -1.06
CA GLN A 140 2.89 7.26 -1.66
C GLN A 140 2.33 7.62 -3.05
N THR A 141 1.87 8.86 -3.25
CA THR A 141 1.46 9.36 -4.57
C THR A 141 2.66 9.43 -5.53
N TYR A 142 3.81 9.93 -5.06
CA TYR A 142 5.06 9.91 -5.82
C TYR A 142 5.41 8.50 -6.31
N ILE A 143 5.36 7.49 -5.42
CA ILE A 143 5.63 6.10 -5.76
C ILE A 143 4.60 5.56 -6.76
N THR A 144 3.31 5.84 -6.56
CA THR A 144 2.24 5.39 -7.47
C THR A 144 2.43 5.96 -8.87
N MET A 145 2.67 7.27 -8.99
CA MET A 145 2.94 7.95 -10.26
C MET A 145 4.21 7.42 -10.93
N GLY A 146 5.28 7.21 -10.15
CA GLY A 146 6.51 6.61 -10.64
C GLY A 146 6.32 5.19 -11.19
N THR A 147 5.52 4.36 -10.52
CA THR A 147 5.24 2.98 -10.97
C THR A 147 4.41 2.98 -12.25
N LEU A 148 3.38 3.83 -12.33
CA LEU A 148 2.53 4.00 -13.51
C LEU A 148 3.34 4.43 -14.74
N LEU A 149 4.16 5.46 -14.58
CA LEU A 149 4.97 6.01 -15.68
C LEU A 149 6.15 5.09 -16.05
N LYS A 150 6.67 4.32 -15.09
CA LYS A 150 7.67 3.29 -15.39
C LYS A 150 7.06 2.18 -16.25
N ALA A 151 5.84 1.75 -15.96
CA ALA A 151 5.13 0.79 -16.79
C ALA A 151 4.88 1.34 -18.20
N ALA A 152 4.54 2.62 -18.34
CA ALA A 152 4.41 3.27 -19.65
C ALA A 152 5.74 3.28 -20.45
N LEU A 153 6.86 3.53 -19.78
CA LEU A 153 8.19 3.46 -20.39
C LEU A 153 8.52 2.04 -20.86
N MET A 154 8.18 1.02 -20.05
CA MET A 154 8.44 -0.39 -20.38
C MET A 154 7.52 -0.93 -21.49
N ASN A 155 6.43 -0.23 -21.79
CA ASN A 155 5.50 -0.52 -22.90
C ASN A 155 5.64 0.48 -24.05
N ASP A 156 6.77 1.18 -24.13
CA ASP A 156 7.14 2.11 -25.22
C ASP A 156 6.14 3.26 -25.48
N LEU A 157 5.26 3.58 -24.50
CA LEU A 157 4.33 4.71 -24.60
C LEU A 157 5.02 6.05 -24.35
N ILE A 158 6.17 6.04 -23.69
CA ILE A 158 7.01 7.21 -23.44
C ILE A 158 8.49 6.83 -23.63
N ILE A 159 9.29 7.75 -24.13
CA ILE A 159 10.71 7.53 -24.41
C ILE A 159 11.59 7.75 -23.18
N LYS A 160 11.21 8.68 -22.32
CA LYS A 160 11.95 9.04 -21.08
C LYS A 160 11.01 9.03 -19.89
N HIS A 161 11.53 8.55 -18.77
CA HIS A 161 10.74 8.50 -17.54
C HIS A 161 10.53 9.92 -16.96
N PRO A 162 9.27 10.44 -16.91
CA PRO A 162 9.01 11.82 -16.49
C PRO A 162 9.32 12.11 -15.01
N MET A 163 9.52 11.08 -14.20
CA MET A 163 9.92 11.24 -12.79
C MET A 163 11.43 11.45 -12.62
N ASN A 164 12.24 11.28 -13.68
CA ASN A 164 13.66 11.53 -13.62
C ASN A 164 13.94 12.99 -13.28
N GLY A 165 14.69 13.23 -12.21
CA GLY A 165 14.99 14.58 -11.69
C GLY A 165 13.86 15.21 -10.86
N VAL A 166 12.69 14.61 -10.75
CA VAL A 166 11.64 15.08 -9.83
C VAL A 166 12.01 14.72 -8.40
N ARG A 167 12.44 15.73 -7.64
CA ARG A 167 12.74 15.56 -6.21
C ARG A 167 11.48 15.75 -5.38
N TYR A 168 11.26 14.83 -4.46
CA TYR A 168 10.26 14.93 -3.41
C TYR A 168 10.97 15.32 -2.11
N THR A 169 10.67 16.51 -1.61
CA THR A 169 11.12 16.97 -0.30
C THR A 169 10.01 16.69 0.70
N LYS A 170 10.29 15.85 1.69
CA LYS A 170 9.31 15.52 2.72
C LYS A 170 9.03 16.77 3.57
N PRO A 171 7.77 17.25 3.68
CA PRO A 171 7.45 18.31 4.60
C PRO A 171 7.82 17.92 6.03
N VAL A 172 8.55 18.79 6.72
CA VAL A 172 8.88 18.61 8.14
C VAL A 172 7.64 19.01 8.94
N ARG A 173 6.72 18.06 9.15
CA ARG A 173 5.63 18.23 10.13
C ARG A 173 6.02 17.55 11.42
N ALA A 174 5.79 18.22 12.56
CA ALA A 174 6.03 17.63 13.88
C ALA A 174 5.29 16.28 13.99
N LYS A 175 6.02 15.21 14.23
CA LYS A 175 5.44 13.89 14.47
C LYS A 175 4.80 13.88 15.86
N ASN A 176 3.50 14.00 15.90
CA ASN A 176 2.73 13.92 17.14
C ASN A 176 2.21 12.51 17.46
N ASP A 177 2.57 11.49 16.69
CA ASP A 177 2.04 10.15 16.88
C ASP A 177 2.82 9.35 17.91
N ILE A 178 2.13 8.85 18.93
CA ILE A 178 2.68 7.84 19.83
C ILE A 178 2.94 6.58 19.03
N LYS A 179 4.19 6.18 18.93
CA LYS A 179 4.56 4.94 18.28
C LYS A 179 4.40 3.72 19.18
N PHE A 180 4.61 3.88 20.47
CA PHE A 180 4.44 2.88 21.53
C PHE A 180 4.17 3.61 22.86
N LEU A 181 3.57 2.93 23.82
CA LEU A 181 3.30 3.49 25.14
C LEU A 181 4.53 3.36 26.05
N THR A 182 4.77 4.36 26.90
CA THR A 182 5.68 4.21 28.03
C THR A 182 5.14 3.16 29.02
N ARG A 183 5.92 2.75 30.01
CA ARG A 183 5.47 1.79 31.04
C ARG A 183 4.31 2.37 31.85
N GLU A 184 4.38 3.65 32.18
CA GLU A 184 3.37 4.41 32.91
C GLU A 184 2.09 4.54 32.10
N GLU A 185 2.17 4.99 30.84
CA GLU A 185 1.01 5.10 29.94
C GLU A 185 0.35 3.73 29.71
N GLN A 186 1.14 2.66 29.55
CA GLN A 186 0.61 1.29 29.43
C GLN A 186 -0.15 0.87 30.69
N LYS A 187 0.37 1.18 31.89
CA LYS A 187 -0.28 0.87 33.17
C LYS A 187 -1.58 1.65 33.33
N ILE A 188 -1.58 2.95 33.06
CA ILE A 188 -2.76 3.83 33.10
C ILE A 188 -3.82 3.30 32.12
N PHE A 189 -3.42 3.07 30.86
CA PHE A 189 -4.31 2.55 29.82
C PHE A 189 -4.95 1.22 30.24
N LEU A 190 -4.16 0.24 30.67
CA LEU A 190 -4.68 -1.07 31.07
C LEU A 190 -5.63 -0.97 32.25
N ASN A 191 -5.37 -0.10 33.22
CA ASN A 191 -6.28 0.10 34.37
C ASN A 191 -7.62 0.67 33.90
N GLN A 192 -7.63 1.65 33.00
CA GLN A 192 -8.86 2.19 32.44
C GLN A 192 -9.56 1.13 31.56
N ALA A 193 -8.80 0.41 30.74
CA ALA A 193 -9.35 -0.59 29.83
C ALA A 193 -9.97 -1.80 30.54
N LYS A 194 -9.59 -2.14 31.78
CA LYS A 194 -10.21 -3.23 32.58
C LYS A 194 -11.73 -3.10 32.69
N ARG A 195 -12.26 -1.89 32.63
CA ARG A 195 -13.70 -1.60 32.71
C ARG A 195 -14.38 -1.76 31.32
N SER A 196 -13.61 -2.05 30.28
CA SER A 196 -14.06 -2.10 28.90
C SER A 196 -14.32 -3.53 28.46
N HIS A 197 -15.34 -3.73 27.62
CA HIS A 197 -15.60 -5.00 26.96
C HIS A 197 -14.48 -5.44 26.01
N ASN A 198 -13.65 -4.50 25.54
CA ASN A 198 -12.53 -4.77 24.64
C ASN A 198 -11.19 -4.98 25.39
N TYR A 199 -11.20 -5.02 26.71
CA TYR A 199 -9.98 -5.23 27.51
C TYR A 199 -9.17 -6.45 27.09
N LYS A 200 -9.85 -7.59 26.92
CA LYS A 200 -9.21 -8.86 26.55
C LYS A 200 -8.51 -8.78 25.20
N GLN A 201 -9.10 -8.05 24.23
CA GLN A 201 -8.51 -7.82 22.91
C GLN A 201 -7.23 -6.96 23.00
N TYR A 202 -7.29 -5.85 23.74
CA TYR A 202 -6.13 -4.98 23.93
C TYR A 202 -5.00 -5.70 24.68
N ALA A 203 -5.36 -6.41 25.77
CA ALA A 203 -4.40 -7.17 26.54
C ALA A 203 -3.75 -8.29 25.69
N LEU A 204 -4.52 -9.00 24.88
CA LEU A 204 -3.97 -10.06 24.02
C LEU A 204 -2.98 -9.51 22.98
N ILE A 205 -3.22 -8.33 22.40
CA ILE A 205 -2.24 -7.71 21.48
C ILE A 205 -0.94 -7.37 22.22
N LEU A 206 -1.03 -6.88 23.44
CA LEU A 206 0.14 -6.58 24.29
C LEU A 206 0.94 -7.82 24.70
N GLU A 207 0.34 -9.01 24.64
CA GLU A 207 0.99 -10.29 24.96
C GLU A 207 1.48 -11.06 23.73
N THR A 208 0.92 -10.79 22.53
CA THR A 208 1.17 -11.59 21.32
C THR A 208 1.70 -10.78 20.13
N GLY A 209 1.54 -9.47 20.16
CA GLY A 209 1.88 -8.60 19.05
C GLY A 209 1.03 -8.83 17.77
N LEU A 210 -0.17 -9.39 17.88
CA LEU A 210 -1.07 -9.57 16.75
C LEU A 210 -1.40 -8.25 16.05
N ARG A 211 -1.56 -8.29 14.71
CA ARG A 211 -2.16 -7.17 13.97
C ARG A 211 -3.67 -7.15 14.19
N THR A 212 -4.29 -5.98 14.07
CA THR A 212 -5.76 -5.84 14.27
C THR A 212 -6.56 -6.82 13.40
N GLY A 213 -6.23 -6.97 12.12
CA GLY A 213 -6.93 -7.93 11.24
C GLY A 213 -6.66 -9.40 11.61
N GLU A 214 -5.50 -9.74 12.18
CA GLU A 214 -5.18 -11.06 12.71
C GLU A 214 -5.96 -11.35 13.99
N LEU A 215 -6.12 -10.33 14.85
CA LEU A 215 -6.94 -10.42 16.06
C LEU A 215 -8.42 -10.64 15.74
N ILE A 216 -8.98 -9.84 14.81
CA ILE A 216 -10.39 -9.93 14.42
C ILE A 216 -10.68 -11.27 13.75
N GLY A 217 -9.76 -11.76 12.92
CA GLY A 217 -9.88 -13.04 12.23
C GLY A 217 -9.41 -14.26 13.04
N LEU A 218 -9.13 -14.07 14.34
CA LEU A 218 -8.70 -15.16 15.19
C LEU A 218 -9.85 -16.12 15.46
N THR A 219 -9.64 -17.41 15.19
CA THR A 219 -10.62 -18.48 15.37
C THR A 219 -10.12 -19.52 16.35
N TRP A 220 -11.01 -20.30 16.95
CA TRP A 220 -10.69 -21.29 17.98
C TRP A 220 -9.84 -22.45 17.45
N ASP A 221 -10.00 -22.84 16.17
CA ASP A 221 -9.27 -23.94 15.52
C ASP A 221 -7.75 -23.72 15.42
N VAL A 222 -7.28 -22.48 15.59
CA VAL A 222 -5.85 -22.15 15.51
C VAL A 222 -5.20 -21.94 16.88
N ILE A 223 -5.92 -22.24 17.98
CA ILE A 223 -5.44 -22.16 19.35
C ILE A 223 -5.27 -23.56 19.91
N ASP A 224 -4.03 -23.92 20.23
CA ASP A 224 -3.70 -25.18 20.89
C ASP A 224 -3.43 -24.89 22.39
N PHE A 225 -4.38 -25.26 23.24
CA PHE A 225 -4.29 -25.05 24.69
C PHE A 225 -3.30 -26.01 25.36
N GLU A 226 -3.06 -27.19 24.79
CA GLU A 226 -2.10 -28.17 25.33
C GLU A 226 -0.66 -27.71 25.08
N LYS A 227 -0.37 -27.34 23.82
CA LYS A 227 0.94 -26.82 23.43
C LYS A 227 1.11 -25.35 23.81
N ARG A 228 0.05 -24.69 24.27
CA ARG A 228 0.02 -23.26 24.61
C ARG A 228 0.52 -22.40 23.45
N THR A 229 -0.07 -22.59 22.27
CA THR A 229 0.30 -21.88 21.06
C THR A 229 -0.91 -21.31 20.33
N LEU A 230 -0.67 -20.27 19.54
CA LEU A 230 -1.63 -19.61 18.66
C LEU A 230 -1.02 -19.52 17.27
N THR A 231 -1.71 -20.00 16.24
CA THR A 231 -1.25 -19.93 14.85
C THR A 231 -1.96 -18.82 14.10
N VAL A 232 -1.20 -17.94 13.47
CA VAL A 232 -1.71 -16.88 12.57
C VAL A 232 -1.66 -17.40 11.14
N ASN A 233 -2.82 -17.69 10.56
CA ASN A 233 -2.96 -18.19 9.19
C ASN A 233 -4.02 -17.45 8.37
N LYS A 234 -4.79 -16.54 8.98
CA LYS A 234 -5.85 -15.79 8.34
C LYS A 234 -6.04 -14.41 8.96
N THR A 235 -6.74 -13.55 8.24
CA THR A 235 -7.13 -12.21 8.69
C THR A 235 -8.58 -11.95 8.33
N LEU A 236 -9.26 -11.07 9.06
CA LEU A 236 -10.61 -10.64 8.79
C LEU A 236 -10.66 -9.10 8.81
N GLU A 237 -11.32 -8.51 7.83
CA GLU A 237 -11.49 -7.05 7.73
C GLU A 237 -12.89 -6.69 7.22
N TYR A 238 -13.44 -5.58 7.72
CA TYR A 238 -14.68 -5.03 7.20
C TYR A 238 -14.40 -4.01 6.09
N ARG A 239 -15.07 -4.18 4.96
CA ARG A 239 -14.99 -3.30 3.79
C ARG A 239 -16.06 -2.22 3.87
N HIS A 240 -15.77 -1.09 4.50
CA HIS A 240 -16.75 -0.03 4.79
C HIS A 240 -17.49 0.49 3.55
N LYS A 241 -16.78 0.70 2.42
CA LYS A 241 -17.41 1.21 1.18
C LYS A 241 -18.34 0.17 0.52
N GLN A 242 -18.04 -1.10 0.67
CA GLN A 242 -18.77 -2.21 0.06
C GLN A 242 -19.77 -2.88 1.01
N GLY A 243 -19.65 -2.62 2.31
CA GLY A 243 -20.61 -3.12 3.30
C GLY A 243 -20.47 -4.59 3.70
N TYR A 244 -19.36 -5.28 3.39
CA TYR A 244 -19.19 -6.70 3.69
C TYR A 244 -17.88 -7.02 4.44
N TRP A 245 -17.84 -8.22 5.05
CA TRP A 245 -16.66 -8.80 5.65
C TRP A 245 -15.84 -9.57 4.62
N ARG A 246 -14.53 -9.44 4.69
CA ARG A 246 -13.59 -10.17 3.85
C ARG A 246 -12.57 -10.91 4.69
N ALA A 247 -12.54 -12.23 4.53
CA ALA A 247 -11.43 -13.05 4.97
C ALA A 247 -10.26 -12.96 3.99
N GLY A 248 -9.07 -13.19 4.44
CA GLY A 248 -7.89 -13.22 3.57
C GLY A 248 -6.69 -13.88 4.25
N PRO A 249 -5.70 -14.28 3.45
CA PRO A 249 -4.43 -14.77 3.97
C PRO A 249 -3.68 -13.64 4.68
N PRO A 250 -2.68 -13.96 5.52
CA PRO A 250 -1.71 -12.98 5.99
C PRO A 250 -1.02 -12.27 4.81
N LYS A 251 -0.52 -11.05 5.05
CA LYS A 251 -0.04 -10.14 3.99
C LYS A 251 1.05 -10.74 3.09
N THR A 252 1.90 -11.60 3.63
CA THR A 252 2.98 -12.30 2.89
C THR A 252 3.04 -13.76 3.34
N PRO A 253 3.63 -14.67 2.53
CA PRO A 253 3.83 -16.08 2.92
C PRO A 253 4.56 -16.22 4.27
N GLU A 254 5.53 -15.35 4.54
CA GLU A 254 6.29 -15.36 5.79
C GLU A 254 5.46 -14.88 7.00
N SER A 255 4.30 -14.29 6.77
CA SER A 255 3.43 -13.79 7.86
C SER A 255 2.70 -14.91 8.61
N TYR A 256 2.63 -16.11 8.04
CA TYR A 256 2.14 -17.31 8.76
C TYR A 256 3.11 -17.70 9.86
N ARG A 257 2.62 -17.82 11.07
CA ARG A 257 3.45 -18.11 12.24
C ARG A 257 2.67 -18.73 13.38
N THR A 258 3.38 -19.48 14.20
CA THR A 258 2.89 -19.94 15.50
C THR A 258 3.56 -19.14 16.61
N ILE A 259 2.77 -18.61 17.53
CA ILE A 259 3.18 -17.76 18.64
C ILE A 259 2.99 -18.58 19.93
N PRO A 260 4.03 -18.81 20.74
CA PRO A 260 3.90 -19.33 22.09
C PRO A 260 3.11 -18.34 22.96
N LEU A 261 2.19 -18.84 23.76
CA LEU A 261 1.36 -18.02 24.63
C LEU A 261 2.06 -17.76 25.97
N THR A 262 2.10 -16.48 26.38
CA THR A 262 2.41 -16.12 27.76
C THR A 262 1.32 -16.67 28.70
N ASN A 263 1.60 -16.78 30.00
CA ASN A 263 0.59 -17.20 30.99
C ASN A 263 -0.67 -16.32 30.88
N ARG A 264 -0.49 -15.01 30.79
CA ARG A 264 -1.60 -14.07 30.68
C ARG A 264 -2.41 -14.20 29.38
N ALA A 265 -1.73 -14.41 28.23
CA ALA A 265 -2.42 -14.68 26.96
C ALA A 265 -3.24 -15.97 27.05
N TYR A 266 -2.66 -17.03 27.63
CA TYR A 266 -3.35 -18.30 27.86
C TYR A 266 -4.60 -18.13 28.73
N GLU A 267 -4.49 -17.46 29.87
CA GLU A 267 -5.60 -17.20 30.79
C GLU A 267 -6.73 -16.39 30.11
N ILE A 268 -6.39 -15.35 29.34
CA ILE A 268 -7.36 -14.57 28.56
C ILE A 268 -8.12 -15.48 27.60
N LEU A 269 -7.41 -16.29 26.81
CA LEU A 269 -8.02 -17.18 25.81
C LEU A 269 -8.83 -18.28 26.47
N LYS A 270 -8.33 -18.86 27.57
CA LYS A 270 -9.04 -19.91 28.33
C LYS A 270 -10.34 -19.38 28.91
N ALA A 271 -10.31 -18.21 29.56
CA ALA A 271 -11.52 -17.57 30.10
C ALA A 271 -12.55 -17.22 29.00
N LEU A 272 -12.10 -16.88 27.78
CA LEU A 272 -12.99 -16.66 26.64
C LEU A 272 -13.57 -17.97 26.12
N TRP A 273 -12.77 -19.04 26.08
CA TRP A 273 -13.21 -20.37 25.67
C TRP A 273 -14.28 -20.92 26.61
N ASP A 274 -14.07 -20.85 27.90
CA ASP A 274 -14.99 -21.38 28.90
C ASP A 274 -16.35 -20.62 28.88
N ASN A 275 -16.31 -19.31 28.57
CA ASN A 275 -17.52 -18.47 28.47
C ASN A 275 -18.13 -18.39 27.05
N ARG A 276 -17.59 -19.12 26.05
CA ARG A 276 -18.03 -18.98 24.66
C ARG A 276 -19.49 -19.34 24.40
N LYS A 277 -20.08 -20.23 25.19
CA LYS A 277 -21.48 -20.65 25.08
C LYS A 277 -22.47 -19.56 25.47
N HIS A 278 -22.03 -18.59 26.29
CA HIS A 278 -22.87 -17.49 26.79
C HIS A 278 -22.75 -16.21 25.97
N ARG A 279 -22.00 -16.23 24.87
CA ARG A 279 -21.86 -15.08 24.01
C ARG A 279 -23.10 -14.85 23.14
N LYS A 280 -23.43 -13.59 22.87
CA LYS A 280 -24.46 -13.22 21.92
C LYS A 280 -24.09 -13.72 20.51
N THR A 281 -25.09 -14.13 19.74
CA THR A 281 -24.94 -14.58 18.36
C THR A 281 -25.76 -13.70 17.43
N SER A 282 -25.35 -13.61 16.16
CA SER A 282 -26.11 -12.96 15.08
C SER A 282 -26.17 -13.89 13.87
N PRO A 283 -27.12 -13.67 12.94
CA PRO A 283 -27.18 -14.46 11.68
C PRO A 283 -25.88 -14.42 10.89
N LEU A 284 -25.14 -13.32 10.94
CA LEU A 284 -23.83 -13.17 10.28
C LEU A 284 -22.81 -14.24 10.70
N LEU A 285 -22.90 -14.75 11.94
CA LEU A 285 -21.98 -15.79 12.40
C LEU A 285 -22.22 -17.16 11.76
N SER A 286 -23.32 -17.37 11.05
CA SER A 286 -23.54 -18.59 10.24
C SER A 286 -22.78 -18.59 8.93
N GLU A 287 -22.23 -17.45 8.52
CA GLU A 287 -21.48 -17.33 7.25
C GLU A 287 -20.11 -18.00 7.32
N THR A 288 -19.69 -18.50 6.16
CA THR A 288 -18.34 -18.99 5.89
C THR A 288 -17.74 -18.17 4.76
N LEU A 289 -16.59 -17.56 5.02
CA LEU A 289 -15.90 -16.72 4.05
C LEU A 289 -14.74 -17.49 3.41
N GLU A 290 -14.68 -17.50 2.10
CA GLU A 290 -13.60 -18.12 1.34
C GLU A 290 -12.47 -17.13 1.05
N TYR A 291 -11.25 -17.65 0.97
CA TYR A 291 -10.08 -16.91 0.54
C TYR A 291 -9.02 -17.87 -0.02
N ILE A 292 -8.11 -17.35 -0.85
CA ILE A 292 -6.98 -18.14 -1.36
C ILE A 292 -5.83 -18.09 -0.35
N ASP A 293 -5.42 -19.25 0.17
CA ASP A 293 -4.21 -19.35 1.00
C ASP A 293 -2.95 -19.11 0.16
N ARG A 294 -2.10 -18.20 0.59
CA ARG A 294 -0.92 -17.79 -0.19
C ARG A 294 0.21 -18.82 -0.23
N ARG A 295 0.22 -19.79 0.69
CA ARG A 295 1.27 -20.80 0.72
C ARG A 295 0.93 -21.99 -0.17
N THR A 296 -0.33 -22.35 -0.24
CA THR A 296 -0.79 -23.52 -0.98
C THR A 296 -1.40 -23.17 -2.32
N GLY A 297 -1.84 -21.91 -2.52
CA GLY A 297 -2.62 -21.50 -3.69
C GLY A 297 -4.04 -22.07 -3.72
N THR A 298 -4.47 -22.77 -2.68
CA THR A 298 -5.77 -23.42 -2.59
C THR A 298 -6.80 -22.55 -1.86
N THR A 299 -8.07 -22.80 -2.11
CA THR A 299 -9.18 -22.17 -1.37
C THR A 299 -9.17 -22.66 0.08
N SER A 300 -9.24 -21.70 0.99
CA SER A 300 -9.39 -21.90 2.43
C SER A 300 -10.59 -21.13 2.94
N THR A 301 -11.09 -21.49 4.12
CA THR A 301 -12.29 -20.90 4.69
C THR A 301 -12.06 -20.28 6.06
N LEU A 302 -12.85 -19.26 6.37
CA LEU A 302 -13.02 -18.72 7.72
C LEU A 302 -14.49 -18.88 8.10
N VAL A 303 -14.76 -19.73 9.07
CA VAL A 303 -16.11 -19.94 9.63
C VAL A 303 -16.35 -18.88 10.70
N MET A 304 -17.31 -17.98 10.47
CA MET A 304 -17.55 -16.81 11.32
C MET A 304 -17.99 -17.20 12.74
N SER A 305 -18.71 -18.31 12.91
CA SER A 305 -19.12 -18.82 14.24
C SER A 305 -17.92 -19.27 15.09
N ASN A 306 -16.79 -19.56 14.46
CA ASN A 306 -15.55 -19.99 15.13
C ASN A 306 -14.68 -18.83 15.62
N LEU A 307 -15.07 -17.58 15.40
CA LEU A 307 -14.31 -16.41 15.85
C LEU A 307 -14.17 -16.34 17.37
N VAL A 308 -12.98 -15.99 17.84
CA VAL A 308 -12.70 -15.78 19.27
C VAL A 308 -13.37 -14.51 19.77
N PHE A 309 -13.27 -13.43 19.03
CA PHE A 309 -13.77 -12.11 19.40
C PHE A 309 -14.98 -11.69 18.59
N ILE A 310 -16.07 -11.42 19.30
CA ILE A 310 -17.30 -10.84 18.77
C ILE A 310 -17.74 -9.66 19.62
N ASN A 311 -18.51 -8.75 19.04
CA ASN A 311 -19.09 -7.63 19.76
C ASN A 311 -20.19 -8.17 20.71
N TRP A 312 -20.05 -7.88 21.97
CA TRP A 312 -20.97 -8.36 23.01
C TRP A 312 -22.40 -7.84 22.86
N ARG A 313 -22.59 -6.69 22.20
CA ARG A 313 -23.93 -6.09 21.96
C ARG A 313 -24.62 -6.70 20.75
N THR A 314 -23.89 -6.82 19.62
CA THR A 314 -24.47 -7.21 18.35
C THR A 314 -24.32 -8.69 18.04
N GLY A 315 -23.38 -9.38 18.66
CA GLY A 315 -23.02 -10.77 18.31
C GLY A 315 -22.27 -10.88 16.99
N GLU A 316 -21.75 -9.78 16.44
CA GLU A 316 -21.01 -9.72 15.18
C GLU A 316 -19.52 -9.47 15.43
N PRO A 317 -18.62 -9.71 14.46
CA PRO A 317 -17.23 -9.28 14.59
C PRO A 317 -17.14 -7.75 14.76
N ALA A 318 -16.22 -7.28 15.58
CA ALA A 318 -16.00 -5.85 15.72
C ALA A 318 -15.17 -5.31 14.56
N LYS A 319 -15.63 -4.21 13.94
CA LYS A 319 -14.92 -3.56 12.83
C LYS A 319 -13.60 -2.93 13.31
N ASN A 320 -12.59 -2.87 12.46
CA ASN A 320 -11.28 -2.28 12.79
C ASN A 320 -11.43 -0.86 13.36
N SER A 321 -12.24 -0.01 12.71
CA SER A 321 -12.49 1.37 13.13
C SER A 321 -13.16 1.47 14.50
N SER A 322 -14.00 0.49 14.87
CA SER A 322 -14.65 0.47 16.19
C SER A 322 -13.64 0.28 17.31
N TYR A 323 -12.59 -0.49 17.11
CA TYR A 323 -11.51 -0.64 18.09
C TYR A 323 -10.77 0.67 18.31
N ASP A 324 -10.34 1.35 17.21
CA ASP A 324 -9.61 2.62 17.35
C ASP A 324 -10.48 3.71 17.96
N THR A 325 -11.76 3.83 17.56
CA THR A 325 -12.70 4.81 18.14
C THR A 325 -12.88 4.59 19.64
N HIS A 326 -13.08 3.33 20.05
CA HIS A 326 -13.23 3.00 21.47
C HIS A 326 -11.93 3.22 22.25
N LEU A 327 -10.79 2.92 21.64
CA LEU A 327 -9.47 3.11 22.23
C LEU A 327 -9.20 4.60 22.45
N TYR A 328 -9.56 5.48 21.50
CA TYR A 328 -9.44 6.93 21.64
C TYR A 328 -10.27 7.43 22.83
N LYS A 329 -11.51 6.94 22.99
CA LYS A 329 -12.34 7.27 24.14
C LYS A 329 -11.67 6.88 25.46
N LEU A 330 -11.10 5.67 25.55
CA LEU A 330 -10.37 5.23 26.74
C LEU A 330 -9.12 6.08 27.03
N CYS A 331 -8.41 6.54 26.00
CA CYS A 331 -7.27 7.44 26.15
C CYS A 331 -7.71 8.79 26.73
N ASP A 332 -8.79 9.37 26.19
CA ASP A 332 -9.34 10.64 26.66
C ASP A 332 -9.79 10.55 28.13
N GLU A 333 -10.50 9.47 28.50
CA GLU A 333 -10.93 9.20 29.87
C GLU A 333 -9.75 8.98 30.85
N ALA A 334 -8.65 8.42 30.33
CA ALA A 334 -7.43 8.16 31.10
C ALA A 334 -6.46 9.35 31.17
N GLY A 335 -6.75 10.44 30.45
CA GLY A 335 -5.87 11.60 30.34
C GLY A 335 -4.55 11.34 29.65
N ILE A 336 -4.49 10.35 28.76
CA ILE A 336 -3.30 10.01 27.97
C ILE A 336 -3.49 10.34 26.50
N LYS A 337 -2.39 10.56 25.81
CA LYS A 337 -2.42 10.87 24.38
C LYS A 337 -3.02 9.70 23.57
N ARG A 338 -3.91 10.04 22.60
CA ARG A 338 -4.54 9.04 21.73
C ARG A 338 -3.50 8.25 20.91
N PHE A 339 -3.72 6.95 20.80
CA PHE A 339 -2.90 6.04 20.00
C PHE A 339 -3.81 5.01 19.31
N SER A 340 -3.31 4.36 18.25
CA SER A 340 -4.05 3.34 17.49
C SER A 340 -3.79 1.92 18.00
N MET A 341 -4.63 0.96 17.59
CA MET A 341 -4.41 -0.48 17.85
C MET A 341 -3.00 -0.95 17.45
N HIS A 342 -2.43 -0.34 16.40
CA HIS A 342 -1.09 -0.70 15.95
C HIS A 342 0.02 -0.30 16.96
N ALA A 343 -0.22 0.75 17.76
CA ALA A 343 0.71 1.14 18.80
C ALA A 343 0.80 0.10 19.93
N LEU A 344 -0.27 -0.66 20.24
CA LEU A 344 -0.22 -1.76 21.20
C LEU A 344 0.75 -2.86 20.75
N ARG A 345 0.75 -3.19 19.44
CA ARG A 345 1.72 -4.12 18.88
C ARG A 345 3.15 -3.58 18.94
N HIS A 346 3.33 -2.28 18.73
CA HIS A 346 4.65 -1.65 18.91
C HIS A 346 5.09 -1.67 20.38
N THR A 347 4.15 -1.45 21.30
CA THR A 347 4.41 -1.56 22.74
C THR A 347 4.85 -2.97 23.12
N TYR A 348 4.16 -4.02 22.63
CA TYR A 348 4.62 -5.40 22.82
C TYR A 348 6.07 -5.59 22.36
N ALA A 349 6.40 -5.10 21.15
CA ALA A 349 7.74 -5.25 20.63
C ALA A 349 8.80 -4.49 21.44
N THR A 350 8.48 -3.28 21.92
CA THR A 350 9.36 -2.51 22.79
C THR A 350 9.58 -3.26 24.12
N ARG A 351 8.50 -3.75 24.75
CA ARG A 351 8.61 -4.53 26.01
C ARG A 351 9.42 -5.81 25.84
N ALA A 352 9.28 -6.50 24.70
CA ALA A 352 10.05 -7.69 24.41
C ALA A 352 11.56 -7.40 24.32
N ILE A 353 11.95 -6.31 23.64
CA ILE A 353 13.36 -5.89 23.58
C ILE A 353 13.88 -5.46 24.97
N GLU A 354 13.10 -4.66 25.72
CA GLU A 354 13.44 -4.27 27.10
C GLU A 354 13.61 -5.46 28.05
N ALA A 355 12.87 -6.56 27.77
CA ALA A 355 12.99 -7.82 28.51
C ALA A 355 14.14 -8.70 28.02
N GLY A 356 15.01 -8.22 27.11
CA GLY A 356 16.16 -8.96 26.62
C GLY A 356 15.86 -9.92 25.45
N MET A 357 14.68 -9.88 24.84
CA MET A 357 14.38 -10.73 23.70
C MET A 357 15.28 -10.37 22.52
N GLN A 358 15.98 -11.32 21.96
CA GLN A 358 16.84 -11.09 20.80
C GLN A 358 16.03 -10.52 19.60
N PRO A 359 16.52 -9.46 18.93
CA PRO A 359 15.82 -8.83 17.81
C PRO A 359 15.43 -9.79 16.69
N LYS A 360 16.22 -10.82 16.43
CA LYS A 360 15.92 -11.84 15.42
C LYS A 360 14.74 -12.75 15.81
N VAL A 361 14.61 -13.06 17.09
CA VAL A 361 13.47 -13.80 17.64
C VAL A 361 12.21 -12.94 17.54
N LEU A 362 12.28 -11.68 17.96
CA LEU A 362 11.18 -10.73 17.85
C LEU A 362 10.76 -10.51 16.37
N GLN A 363 11.73 -10.39 15.45
CA GLN A 363 11.45 -10.32 14.01
C GLN A 363 10.61 -11.54 13.55
N LYS A 364 10.98 -12.75 13.99
CA LYS A 364 10.24 -13.99 13.66
C LYS A 364 8.83 -13.98 14.26
N LEU A 365 8.66 -13.56 15.51
CA LEU A 365 7.35 -13.49 16.19
C LEU A 365 6.42 -12.46 15.54
N LEU A 366 6.95 -11.29 15.18
CA LEU A 366 6.19 -10.22 14.55
C LEU A 366 6.08 -10.38 13.03
N ARG A 367 6.94 -11.19 12.41
CA ARG A 367 7.05 -11.32 10.96
C ARG A 367 7.20 -9.94 10.27
N HIS A 368 8.21 -9.20 10.71
CA HIS A 368 8.66 -8.04 9.99
C HIS A 368 9.49 -8.47 8.78
N SER A 369 9.17 -7.97 7.60
CA SER A 369 9.87 -8.28 6.34
C SER A 369 11.37 -7.94 6.38
N SER A 370 11.76 -7.00 7.23
CA SER A 370 13.16 -6.60 7.44
C SER A 370 13.46 -6.45 8.93
N ILE A 371 14.62 -6.93 9.34
CA ILE A 371 15.15 -6.69 10.69
C ILE A 371 15.37 -5.19 10.94
N LYS A 372 15.69 -4.43 9.88
CA LYS A 372 15.77 -2.97 9.94
C LYS A 372 14.48 -2.35 10.47
N THR A 373 13.31 -2.87 10.08
CA THR A 373 12.02 -2.40 10.60
C THR A 373 11.90 -2.62 12.11
N THR A 374 12.49 -3.70 12.64
CA THR A 374 12.56 -3.96 14.08
C THR A 374 13.58 -3.05 14.74
N MET A 375 14.79 -2.95 14.18
CA MET A 375 15.87 -2.16 14.76
C MET A 375 15.62 -0.65 14.72
N ASP A 376 15.26 -0.07 13.57
CA ASP A 376 15.01 1.38 13.41
C ASP A 376 13.93 1.94 14.35
N ARG A 377 13.04 1.06 14.83
CA ARG A 377 11.95 1.46 15.76
C ARG A 377 12.34 1.34 17.21
N TYR A 378 13.31 0.48 17.56
CA TYR A 378 13.63 0.12 18.94
C TYR A 378 15.06 0.47 19.37
N VAL A 379 15.90 0.96 18.45
CA VAL A 379 17.28 1.42 18.77
C VAL A 379 17.29 2.57 19.80
N HIS A 380 16.23 3.38 19.88
CA HIS A 380 16.15 4.44 20.90
C HIS A 380 15.97 3.91 22.34
N VAL A 381 15.66 2.62 22.50
CA VAL A 381 15.53 1.96 23.81
C VAL A 381 16.89 1.52 24.38
N THR A 382 17.92 1.49 23.52
CA THR A 382 19.20 0.87 23.83
C THR A 382 20.22 1.81 24.50
N THR A 383 19.96 3.10 24.66
CA THR A 383 20.94 4.01 25.28
C THR A 383 21.06 3.76 26.79
N ASP A 384 19.96 3.52 27.48
CA ASP A 384 19.97 3.15 28.92
C ASP A 384 20.38 1.67 29.13
N SER A 385 20.42 0.86 28.06
CA SER A 385 20.73 -0.57 28.12
C SER A 385 22.21 -0.87 27.86
N MET A 386 23.04 0.09 27.46
CA MET A 386 24.48 -0.18 27.28
C MET A 386 25.15 -0.58 28.60
N ASP A 387 24.89 0.15 29.68
CA ASP A 387 25.42 -0.17 31.00
C ASP A 387 24.88 -1.51 31.52
N GLN A 388 23.62 -1.82 31.26
CA GLN A 388 23.03 -3.10 31.61
C GLN A 388 23.60 -4.23 30.77
N ALA A 389 23.82 -4.01 29.48
CA ALA A 389 24.41 -5.00 28.58
C ALA A 389 25.88 -5.29 28.95
N ILE A 390 26.65 -4.28 29.34
CA ILE A 390 28.03 -4.46 29.86
C ILE A 390 28.02 -5.24 31.15
N LYS A 391 27.14 -4.90 32.11
CA LYS A 391 27.01 -5.65 33.37
C LYS A 391 26.60 -7.11 33.13
N GLN A 392 25.67 -7.39 32.20
CA GLN A 392 25.31 -8.75 31.82
C GLN A 392 26.47 -9.49 31.14
N PHE A 393 27.22 -8.80 30.28
CA PHE A 393 28.41 -9.39 29.65
C PHE A 393 29.49 -9.72 30.70
N GLU A 394 29.73 -8.84 31.66
CA GLU A 394 30.66 -9.08 32.77
C GLU A 394 30.22 -10.27 33.65
N ASN A 395 28.92 -10.34 34.00
CA ASN A 395 28.37 -11.44 34.81
C ASN A 395 28.33 -12.80 34.10
N ASN A 396 28.37 -12.82 32.77
CA ASN A 396 28.38 -14.05 31.96
C ASN A 396 29.79 -14.41 31.45
N ARG A 397 30.82 -13.69 31.86
CA ARG A 397 32.21 -14.11 31.63
C ARG A 397 32.56 -15.24 32.61
N VAL A 398 32.72 -16.46 32.07
CA VAL A 398 33.34 -17.57 32.78
C VAL A 398 34.84 -17.42 32.74
#